data_1e5f1d3942ac1e5bc6270d71a3bc06bb
#
_entry.id   1e5f1d3942ac1e5bc6270d71a3bc06bb
#
_cell.length_a   1.000
_cell.length_b   1.000
_cell.length_c   1.000
_cell.angle_alpha   90.00
_cell.angle_beta   90.00
_cell.angle_gamma   90.00
#
_symmetry.space_group_name_H-M   'P 1'
#
loop_
_entity.id
_entity.type
_entity.pdbx_description
1 polymer ?
#
loop_
_entity_poly.entity_id
_entity_poly.type
_entity_poly.pdbx_seq_one_letter_code
_entity_poly.pdbx_strand_id
1 'polypeptide(L)'
;MAVVLMSASAYAAPKNYSLKSPDGKLSVSVEAGEGISYTLVHEDDLLLDRTVISMATTDGVLFGGVQPVKKVTRRSVSQTIPTVLYKRAEVKDEFNEMTLKFKNFSLVFRAYDDGMAYRFVSHLKGAYNIEQEFVNFNFAEDWNMWAGYVAHNTHSLEGQYFTSNEAQYTYAPLSQWNKDRIAFLPLMVDGPDGKKIVVTEADNRDYPCFYLYNGEDGKNLSGRFPAVPKDVKQGGHNMLQMVVESCEPYIARCEGEMEFPWRIVAVSERDVQMADNDMVYRLAAPADPETDWSWVKPGKVAWDWWNDWNIYGVDFRAGINNDTYKYCQRYRVCYPR
;
A
#
# COMPACT_ATOMS: atom_id res chain seq x y z
N MET A 1 50.63 24.99 15.07
CA MET A 1 50.16 23.63 14.77
C MET A 1 48.83 23.42 15.51
N ALA A 2 47.72 23.51 14.83
CA ALA A 2 46.40 23.23 15.42
C ALA A 2 46.06 21.75 15.14
N VAL A 3 45.97 20.97 16.21
CA VAL A 3 45.53 19.57 16.13
C VAL A 3 44.01 19.56 16.01
N VAL A 4 43.50 19.26 14.83
CA VAL A 4 42.07 19.00 14.62
C VAL A 4 41.79 17.59 15.15
N LEU A 5 41.22 17.51 16.33
CA LEU A 5 40.64 16.28 16.86
C LEU A 5 39.36 15.96 16.04
N MET A 6 39.50 15.08 15.06
CA MET A 6 38.33 14.42 14.44
C MET A 6 37.71 13.48 15.48
N SER A 7 36.58 13.86 16.02
CA SER A 7 35.75 12.96 16.82
C SER A 7 35.17 11.88 15.88
N ALA A 8 35.75 10.69 15.91
CA ALA A 8 35.16 9.51 15.31
C ALA A 8 33.89 9.20 16.11
N SER A 9 32.74 9.50 15.52
CA SER A 9 31.44 8.98 16.01
C SER A 9 31.52 7.46 15.94
N ALA A 10 31.58 6.80 17.07
CA ALA A 10 31.52 5.35 17.15
C ALA A 10 30.14 4.93 16.70
N TYR A 11 30.01 4.50 15.44
CA TYR A 11 28.81 3.87 14.93
C TYR A 11 28.61 2.56 15.71
N ALA A 12 27.47 2.43 16.39
CA ALA A 12 27.11 1.18 17.02
C ALA A 12 26.94 0.12 15.90
N ALA A 13 27.51 -1.06 16.11
CA ALA A 13 27.35 -2.17 15.17
C ALA A 13 25.85 -2.42 14.87
N PRO A 14 25.47 -2.74 13.63
CA PRO A 14 24.10 -3.03 13.27
C PRO A 14 23.56 -4.17 14.12
N LYS A 15 22.31 -4.04 14.57
CA LYS A 15 21.61 -5.07 15.35
C LYS A 15 20.53 -5.72 14.52
N ASN A 16 20.48 -7.04 14.61
CA ASN A 16 19.48 -7.84 13.92
C ASN A 16 18.36 -8.27 14.89
N TYR A 17 17.13 -8.19 14.39
CA TYR A 17 15.90 -8.59 15.08
C TYR A 17 15.11 -9.50 14.17
N SER A 18 14.69 -10.66 14.66
CA SER A 18 13.93 -11.63 13.87
C SER A 18 12.49 -11.74 14.36
N LEU A 19 11.58 -12.02 13.45
CA LEU A 19 10.17 -12.30 13.68
C LEU A 19 9.75 -13.45 12.76
N LYS A 20 8.98 -14.42 13.27
CA LYS A 20 8.45 -15.52 12.48
C LYS A 20 6.94 -15.53 12.50
N SER A 21 6.32 -16.09 11.45
CA SER A 21 4.90 -16.41 11.42
C SER A 21 4.51 -17.41 12.53
N PRO A 22 3.22 -17.54 12.88
CA PRO A 22 2.77 -18.54 13.84
C PRO A 22 3.16 -19.98 13.47
N ASP A 23 3.09 -20.37 12.19
CA ASP A 23 3.51 -21.67 11.68
C ASP A 23 5.04 -21.83 11.54
N GLY A 24 5.79 -20.71 11.65
CA GLY A 24 7.25 -20.66 11.57
C GLY A 24 7.83 -20.69 10.16
N LYS A 25 7.02 -20.77 9.11
CA LYS A 25 7.48 -20.84 7.71
C LYS A 25 7.99 -19.49 7.18
N LEU A 26 7.33 -18.41 7.56
CA LEU A 26 7.74 -17.06 7.14
C LEU A 26 8.63 -16.43 8.22
N SER A 27 9.74 -15.85 7.79
CA SER A 27 10.72 -15.18 8.66
C SER A 27 11.08 -13.80 8.13
N VAL A 28 10.97 -12.81 9.01
CA VAL A 28 11.38 -11.43 8.76
C VAL A 28 12.60 -11.14 9.62
N SER A 29 13.72 -10.76 9.02
CA SER A 29 14.92 -10.28 9.71
C SER A 29 15.05 -8.78 9.50
N VAL A 30 15.09 -8.00 10.56
CA VAL A 30 15.20 -6.54 10.54
C VAL A 30 16.57 -6.13 11.04
N GLU A 31 17.32 -5.42 10.23
CA GLU A 31 18.60 -4.79 10.61
C GLU A 31 18.36 -3.32 10.92
N ALA A 32 18.86 -2.86 12.08
CA ALA A 32 18.87 -1.46 12.46
C ALA A 32 20.31 -1.04 12.83
N GLY A 33 20.85 -0.06 12.10
CA GLY A 33 22.23 0.41 12.23
C GLY A 33 22.42 1.74 11.50
N GLU A 34 23.05 1.76 10.36
CA GLU A 34 23.21 2.95 9.51
C GLU A 34 21.88 3.39 8.86
N GLY A 35 20.92 2.49 8.84
CA GLY A 35 19.54 2.67 8.40
C GLY A 35 18.70 1.54 8.95
N ILE A 36 17.48 1.40 8.43
CA ILE A 36 16.62 0.26 8.71
C ILE A 36 16.40 -0.49 7.42
N SER A 37 16.66 -1.81 7.44
CA SER A 37 16.33 -2.70 6.34
C SER A 37 15.70 -4.00 6.86
N TYR A 38 14.99 -4.71 6.00
CA TYR A 38 14.46 -6.03 6.31
C TYR A 38 14.73 -7.02 5.18
N THR A 39 14.74 -8.29 5.55
CA THR A 39 14.85 -9.44 4.65
C THR A 39 13.65 -10.33 4.91
N LEU A 40 13.03 -10.88 3.86
CA LEU A 40 11.89 -11.77 3.95
C LEU A 40 12.24 -13.12 3.35
N VAL A 41 12.05 -14.16 4.14
CA VAL A 41 12.27 -15.57 3.76
C VAL A 41 10.99 -16.35 4.01
N HIS A 42 10.60 -17.23 3.09
CA HIS A 42 9.51 -18.19 3.29
C HIS A 42 10.05 -19.61 3.09
N GLU A 43 10.03 -20.41 4.17
CA GLU A 43 10.75 -21.68 4.28
C GLU A 43 12.25 -21.49 4.04
N ASP A 44 12.80 -22.01 2.93
CA ASP A 44 14.20 -21.83 2.55
C ASP A 44 14.39 -20.76 1.43
N ASP A 45 13.30 -20.19 0.92
CA ASP A 45 13.35 -19.25 -0.19
C ASP A 45 13.50 -17.81 0.29
N LEU A 46 14.55 -17.15 -0.18
CA LEU A 46 14.72 -15.70 -0.05
C LEU A 46 13.76 -15.00 -1.01
N LEU A 47 12.81 -14.24 -0.49
CA LEU A 47 11.83 -13.50 -1.29
C LEU A 47 12.22 -12.03 -1.49
N LEU A 48 12.63 -11.36 -0.41
CA LEU A 48 13.14 -9.99 -0.45
C LEU A 48 14.48 -9.95 0.28
N ASP A 49 15.48 -9.36 -0.38
CA ASP A 49 16.82 -9.17 0.18
C ASP A 49 16.98 -7.72 0.63
N ARG A 50 17.64 -7.49 1.75
CA ARG A 50 18.03 -6.21 2.37
C ARG A 50 17.26 -4.99 1.84
N THR A 51 15.96 -4.99 2.06
CA THR A 51 15.03 -3.95 1.64
C THR A 51 15.08 -2.76 2.61
N VAL A 52 15.62 -1.62 2.16
CA VAL A 52 15.77 -0.40 2.98
C VAL A 52 14.46 0.38 3.02
N ILE A 53 14.08 0.82 4.22
CA ILE A 53 12.87 1.60 4.47
C ILE A 53 13.18 2.81 5.35
N SER A 54 12.52 3.94 5.08
CA SER A 54 12.62 5.14 5.91
C SER A 54 11.50 6.13 5.59
N MET A 55 11.37 7.18 6.41
CA MET A 55 10.43 8.28 6.19
C MET A 55 11.08 9.58 6.69
N ALA A 56 10.90 10.67 5.96
CA ALA A 56 11.44 11.98 6.29
C ALA A 56 10.32 13.01 6.43
N THR A 57 10.49 13.90 7.40
CA THR A 57 9.63 15.08 7.58
C THR A 57 10.28 16.32 6.98
N THR A 58 9.50 17.35 6.65
CA THR A 58 9.99 18.60 6.07
C THR A 58 10.91 19.40 6.99
N ASP A 59 10.88 19.16 8.30
CA ASP A 59 11.76 19.76 9.31
C ASP A 59 13.01 18.91 9.61
N GLY A 60 13.26 17.86 8.81
CA GLY A 60 14.47 17.06 8.84
C GLY A 60 14.48 15.93 9.87
N VAL A 61 13.33 15.57 10.47
CA VAL A 61 13.24 14.36 11.29
C VAL A 61 13.21 13.14 10.38
N LEU A 62 14.14 12.21 10.59
CA LEU A 62 14.23 10.97 9.83
C LEU A 62 13.77 9.77 10.66
N PHE A 63 12.79 9.02 10.17
CA PHE A 63 12.42 7.70 10.70
C PHE A 63 13.17 6.65 9.88
N GLY A 64 14.18 6.02 10.48
CA GLY A 64 14.98 5.01 9.81
C GLY A 64 16.45 5.33 9.55
N GLY A 65 16.94 6.48 9.96
CA GLY A 65 18.38 6.81 9.93
C GLY A 65 19.16 6.13 11.07
N VAL A 66 20.42 6.53 11.24
CA VAL A 66 21.30 6.05 12.32
C VAL A 66 20.72 6.42 13.69
N GLN A 67 19.95 5.52 14.27
CA GLN A 67 19.30 5.71 15.56
C GLN A 67 19.30 4.41 16.37
N PRO A 68 19.59 4.46 17.69
CA PRO A 68 19.52 3.26 18.51
C PRO A 68 18.06 2.84 18.76
N VAL A 69 17.79 1.55 18.65
CA VAL A 69 16.57 0.95 19.14
C VAL A 69 16.55 1.01 20.68
N LYS A 70 15.58 1.71 21.24
CA LYS A 70 15.45 1.92 22.69
C LYS A 70 14.79 0.74 23.39
N LYS A 71 13.80 0.13 22.73
CA LYS A 71 13.05 -0.99 23.29
C LYS A 71 12.53 -1.88 22.16
N VAL A 72 12.51 -3.17 22.42
CA VAL A 72 11.87 -4.16 21.55
C VAL A 72 10.74 -4.82 22.32
N THR A 73 9.55 -4.87 21.76
CA THR A 73 8.44 -5.64 22.32
C THR A 73 7.95 -6.65 21.31
N ARG A 74 7.47 -7.81 21.80
CA ARG A 74 6.90 -8.88 21.00
C ARG A 74 5.60 -9.34 21.61
N ARG A 75 4.66 -9.72 20.76
CA ARG A 75 3.42 -10.38 21.17
C ARG A 75 2.94 -11.34 20.09
N SER A 76 2.18 -12.32 20.48
CA SER A 76 1.41 -13.18 19.59
C SER A 76 -0.07 -12.90 19.78
N VAL A 77 -0.82 -12.87 18.69
CA VAL A 77 -2.26 -12.65 18.69
C VAL A 77 -2.93 -13.78 17.96
N SER A 78 -4.00 -14.30 18.52
CA SER A 78 -4.92 -15.25 17.90
C SER A 78 -6.33 -14.84 18.27
N GLN A 79 -7.07 -14.30 17.30
CA GLN A 79 -8.42 -13.80 17.48
C GLN A 79 -9.26 -14.03 16.23
N THR A 80 -10.57 -13.85 16.37
CA THR A 80 -11.51 -13.88 15.25
C THR A 80 -12.17 -12.50 15.13
N ILE A 81 -12.16 -11.96 13.91
CA ILE A 81 -12.78 -10.69 13.57
C ILE A 81 -14.14 -10.98 12.95
N PRO A 82 -15.26 -10.61 13.59
CA PRO A 82 -16.57 -10.66 12.96
C PRO A 82 -16.61 -9.64 11.82
N THR A 83 -17.15 -10.03 10.68
CA THR A 83 -17.16 -9.16 9.51
C THR A 83 -18.54 -8.57 9.25
N VAL A 84 -18.54 -7.38 8.64
CA VAL A 84 -19.75 -6.74 8.14
C VAL A 84 -19.66 -6.75 6.62
N LEU A 85 -20.55 -7.53 5.94
CA LEU A 85 -20.64 -7.60 4.47
C LEU A 85 -19.30 -7.92 3.78
N TYR A 86 -18.72 -9.05 4.15
CA TYR A 86 -17.49 -9.56 3.55
C TYR A 86 -17.73 -10.94 2.92
N LYS A 87 -16.72 -11.50 2.23
CA LYS A 87 -16.80 -12.83 1.60
C LYS A 87 -17.01 -14.00 2.58
N ARG A 88 -16.79 -13.76 3.88
CA ARG A 88 -17.00 -14.71 4.98
C ARG A 88 -17.53 -13.97 6.22
N ALA A 89 -18.22 -14.68 7.12
CA ALA A 89 -18.82 -14.08 8.32
C ALA A 89 -17.76 -13.74 9.39
N GLU A 90 -16.64 -14.47 9.38
CA GLU A 90 -15.56 -14.32 10.35
C GLU A 90 -14.21 -14.45 9.65
N VAL A 91 -13.25 -13.63 10.05
CA VAL A 91 -11.85 -13.69 9.59
C VAL A 91 -10.96 -14.06 10.77
N LYS A 92 -10.16 -15.09 10.60
CA LYS A 92 -9.13 -15.49 11.56
C LYS A 92 -7.95 -14.54 11.47
N ASP A 93 -7.57 -13.93 12.59
CA ASP A 93 -6.48 -12.98 12.67
C ASP A 93 -5.42 -13.49 13.65
N GLU A 94 -4.43 -14.19 13.09
CA GLU A 94 -3.34 -14.82 13.83
C GLU A 94 -2.00 -14.31 13.30
N PHE A 95 -1.21 -13.73 14.20
CA PHE A 95 0.10 -13.16 13.85
C PHE A 95 1.04 -13.07 15.04
N ASN A 96 2.32 -12.99 14.75
CA ASN A 96 3.34 -12.52 15.67
C ASN A 96 3.70 -11.08 15.32
N GLU A 97 3.85 -10.23 16.34
CA GLU A 97 4.18 -8.82 16.17
C GLU A 97 5.47 -8.47 16.92
N MET A 98 6.29 -7.66 16.28
CA MET A 98 7.50 -7.07 16.85
C MET A 98 7.47 -5.55 16.66
N THR A 99 7.60 -4.82 17.74
CA THR A 99 7.73 -3.35 17.72
C THR A 99 9.13 -2.94 18.14
N LEU A 100 9.81 -2.22 17.27
CA LEU A 100 11.09 -1.57 17.53
C LEU A 100 10.82 -0.10 17.88
N LYS A 101 11.04 0.31 19.12
CA LYS A 101 10.83 1.69 19.57
C LYS A 101 12.12 2.49 19.48
N PHE A 102 12.05 3.61 18.79
CA PHE A 102 13.10 4.64 18.65
C PHE A 102 12.75 5.90 19.46
N LYS A 103 13.45 7.02 19.23
CA LYS A 103 13.18 8.27 19.95
C LYS A 103 11.86 8.93 19.54
N ASN A 104 11.67 9.11 18.24
CA ASN A 104 10.57 9.88 17.66
C ASN A 104 9.53 9.01 16.95
N PHE A 105 9.80 7.72 16.84
CA PHE A 105 8.89 6.78 16.14
C PHE A 105 9.03 5.36 16.70
N SER A 106 8.07 4.52 16.33
CA SER A 106 8.19 3.07 16.40
C SER A 106 8.03 2.48 15.01
N LEU A 107 8.63 1.32 14.80
CA LEU A 107 8.44 0.51 13.60
C LEU A 107 7.83 -0.82 14.04
N VAL A 108 6.65 -1.12 13.50
CA VAL A 108 5.88 -2.31 13.84
C VAL A 108 5.91 -3.29 12.67
N PHE A 109 6.31 -4.54 12.94
CA PHE A 109 6.23 -5.65 12.00
C PHE A 109 5.22 -6.68 12.50
N ARG A 110 4.39 -7.19 11.60
CA ARG A 110 3.55 -8.37 11.80
C ARG A 110 3.91 -9.45 10.81
N ALA A 111 4.06 -10.67 11.28
CA ALA A 111 4.25 -11.86 10.48
C ALA A 111 3.02 -12.77 10.63
N TYR A 112 2.37 -13.04 9.52
CA TYR A 112 1.26 -13.95 9.33
C TYR A 112 1.75 -15.20 8.59
N ASP A 113 1.00 -16.29 8.59
CA ASP A 113 1.33 -17.47 7.80
C ASP A 113 1.25 -17.22 6.29
N ASP A 114 0.50 -16.20 5.87
CA ASP A 114 0.28 -15.81 4.48
C ASP A 114 0.88 -14.43 4.12
N GLY A 115 1.89 -13.96 4.88
CA GLY A 115 2.63 -12.75 4.54
C GLY A 115 3.13 -11.95 5.73
N MET A 116 3.71 -10.80 5.44
CA MET A 116 4.15 -9.83 6.44
C MET A 116 3.60 -8.44 6.15
N ALA A 117 3.55 -7.61 7.19
CA ALA A 117 3.28 -6.20 7.05
C ALA A 117 4.16 -5.38 8.00
N TYR A 118 4.49 -4.14 7.60
CA TYR A 118 5.10 -3.19 8.51
C TYR A 118 4.42 -1.82 8.41
N ARG A 119 4.54 -1.03 9.47
CA ARG A 119 4.20 0.40 9.48
C ARG A 119 5.07 1.19 10.41
N PHE A 120 5.24 2.47 10.10
CA PHE A 120 5.76 3.45 11.04
C PHE A 120 4.64 3.94 11.96
N VAL A 121 5.03 4.32 13.18
CA VAL A 121 4.17 5.01 14.16
C VAL A 121 4.94 6.22 14.66
N SER A 122 4.45 7.42 14.40
CA SER A 122 5.07 8.66 14.87
C SER A 122 4.80 8.87 16.36
N HIS A 123 5.79 9.41 17.06
CA HIS A 123 5.67 9.91 18.44
C HIS A 123 5.97 11.42 18.51
N LEU A 124 5.89 12.10 17.36
CA LEU A 124 6.01 13.55 17.27
C LEU A 124 4.79 14.21 17.90
N LYS A 125 4.96 15.46 18.31
CA LYS A 125 3.88 16.29 18.88
C LYS A 125 3.64 17.51 18.01
N GLY A 126 2.38 17.95 17.97
CA GLY A 126 1.96 19.08 17.12
C GLY A 126 1.91 18.73 15.64
N ALA A 127 1.82 19.75 14.81
CA ALA A 127 1.72 19.61 13.36
C ALA A 127 3.11 19.39 12.73
N TYR A 128 3.19 18.52 11.74
CA TYR A 128 4.37 18.27 10.91
C TYR A 128 3.95 17.74 9.54
N ASN A 129 4.83 17.83 8.55
CA ASN A 129 4.57 17.30 7.22
C ASN A 129 5.54 16.16 6.90
N ILE A 130 5.05 15.14 6.24
CA ILE A 130 5.90 14.10 5.66
C ILE A 130 6.35 14.58 4.27
N GLU A 131 7.65 14.78 4.15
CA GLU A 131 8.28 15.14 2.88
C GLU A 131 8.27 13.95 1.92
N GLN A 132 8.72 12.78 2.43
CA GLN A 132 8.84 11.56 1.63
C GLN A 132 8.82 10.31 2.52
N GLU A 133 8.26 9.22 2.00
CA GLU A 133 8.41 7.86 2.52
C GLU A 133 9.16 7.01 1.49
N PHE A 134 10.21 6.33 1.94
CA PHE A 134 10.99 5.40 1.13
C PHE A 134 10.48 3.97 1.38
N VAL A 135 9.58 3.54 0.53
CA VAL A 135 9.06 2.17 0.47
C VAL A 135 9.79 1.44 -0.63
N ASN A 136 10.47 0.37 -0.32
CA ASN A 136 11.20 -0.42 -1.31
C ASN A 136 10.85 -1.91 -1.19
N PHE A 137 11.07 -2.62 -2.30
CA PHE A 137 10.93 -4.07 -2.40
C PHE A 137 12.09 -4.59 -3.27
N ASN A 138 13.12 -5.12 -2.61
CA ASN A 138 14.29 -5.68 -3.29
C ASN A 138 14.11 -7.18 -3.44
N PHE A 139 13.50 -7.61 -4.54
CA PHE A 139 13.25 -9.03 -4.81
C PHE A 139 14.56 -9.80 -4.96
N ALA A 140 14.59 -11.06 -4.51
CA ALA A 140 15.80 -11.88 -4.53
C ALA A 140 16.27 -12.19 -5.95
N GLU A 141 15.34 -12.39 -6.88
CA GLU A 141 15.61 -12.71 -8.27
C GLU A 141 14.78 -11.83 -9.23
N ASP A 142 15.14 -11.86 -10.51
CA ASP A 142 14.40 -11.14 -11.57
C ASP A 142 13.16 -11.95 -12.03
N TRP A 143 12.21 -12.10 -11.13
CA TRP A 143 10.97 -12.82 -11.40
C TRP A 143 10.00 -12.04 -12.28
N ASN A 144 9.06 -12.75 -12.89
CA ASN A 144 7.99 -12.14 -13.65
C ASN A 144 6.99 -11.45 -12.71
N MET A 145 6.48 -10.31 -13.13
CA MET A 145 5.47 -9.54 -12.42
C MET A 145 4.21 -9.34 -13.26
N TRP A 146 3.10 -9.15 -12.58
CA TRP A 146 1.86 -8.62 -13.15
C TRP A 146 1.70 -7.17 -12.72
N ALA A 147 2.10 -6.23 -13.60
CA ALA A 147 2.06 -4.80 -13.31
C ALA A 147 0.86 -4.14 -13.98
N GLY A 148 0.02 -3.50 -13.18
CA GLY A 148 -1.04 -2.61 -13.65
C GLY A 148 -0.50 -1.20 -13.84
N TYR A 149 0.01 -0.87 -15.03
CA TYR A 149 0.46 0.48 -15.32
C TYR A 149 -0.71 1.44 -15.43
N VAL A 150 -0.57 2.65 -14.88
CA VAL A 150 -1.58 3.70 -15.04
C VAL A 150 -1.70 4.14 -16.50
N ALA A 151 -2.83 4.74 -16.88
CA ALA A 151 -3.02 5.27 -18.22
C ALA A 151 -1.98 6.34 -18.57
N HIS A 152 -1.56 6.39 -19.82
CA HIS A 152 -0.35 7.07 -20.28
C HIS A 152 -0.58 8.29 -21.15
N ASN A 153 -1.53 9.08 -20.84
CA ASN A 153 -1.81 10.33 -21.56
C ASN A 153 -1.11 11.55 -20.92
N THR A 154 -0.04 11.33 -20.15
CA THR A 154 0.73 12.38 -19.48
C THR A 154 2.19 12.35 -19.91
N HIS A 155 2.87 13.50 -19.82
CA HIS A 155 4.25 13.68 -20.24
C HIS A 155 5.28 13.51 -19.11
N SER A 156 4.82 13.25 -17.87
CA SER A 156 5.69 13.03 -16.70
C SER A 156 5.16 11.92 -15.80
N LEU A 157 6.02 11.35 -14.96
CA LEU A 157 5.60 10.38 -13.96
C LEU A 157 4.64 11.00 -12.92
N GLU A 158 4.86 12.25 -12.55
CA GLU A 158 4.02 12.99 -11.60
C GLU A 158 2.61 13.23 -12.14
N GLY A 159 2.49 13.51 -13.43
CA GLY A 159 1.19 13.66 -14.09
C GLY A 159 0.36 12.38 -14.08
N GLN A 160 0.99 11.22 -13.96
CA GLN A 160 0.31 9.92 -13.96
C GLN A 160 -0.53 9.68 -12.70
N TYR A 161 -0.28 10.36 -11.59
CA TYR A 161 -1.12 10.28 -10.39
C TYR A 161 -2.55 10.78 -10.62
N PHE A 162 -2.78 11.57 -11.65
CA PHE A 162 -4.06 12.20 -11.96
C PHE A 162 -4.76 11.56 -13.17
N THR A 163 -4.39 10.35 -13.52
CA THR A 163 -4.99 9.62 -14.64
C THR A 163 -5.78 8.39 -14.19
N SER A 164 -6.40 7.68 -15.13
CA SER A 164 -7.13 6.44 -14.86
C SER A 164 -6.19 5.28 -14.53
N ASN A 165 -6.62 4.43 -13.61
CA ASN A 165 -5.98 3.15 -13.30
C ASN A 165 -6.59 1.99 -14.11
N GLU A 166 -7.50 2.26 -15.06
CA GLU A 166 -8.10 1.25 -15.94
C GLU A 166 -7.11 0.86 -17.05
N ALA A 167 -6.36 -0.20 -16.81
CA ALA A 167 -5.40 -0.73 -17.77
C ALA A 167 -5.31 -2.25 -17.66
N GLN A 168 -4.90 -2.88 -18.76
CA GLN A 168 -4.55 -4.30 -18.73
C GLN A 168 -3.23 -4.51 -17.98
N TYR A 169 -3.15 -5.61 -17.23
CA TYR A 169 -1.89 -5.99 -16.60
C TYR A 169 -0.85 -6.43 -17.62
N THR A 170 0.36 -5.97 -17.42
CA THR A 170 1.53 -6.42 -18.20
C THR A 170 2.24 -7.53 -17.45
N TYR A 171 2.51 -8.65 -18.12
CA TYR A 171 3.30 -9.75 -17.59
C TYR A 171 4.69 -9.71 -18.18
N ALA A 172 5.70 -9.48 -17.36
CA ALA A 172 7.11 -9.34 -17.77
C ALA A 172 8.05 -9.53 -16.58
N PRO A 173 9.35 -9.83 -16.80
CA PRO A 173 10.35 -9.75 -15.74
C PRO A 173 10.40 -8.36 -15.08
N LEU A 174 10.75 -8.29 -13.80
CA LEU A 174 10.91 -7.04 -13.06
C LEU A 174 11.89 -6.07 -13.76
N SER A 175 12.97 -6.59 -14.32
CA SER A 175 13.98 -5.83 -15.07
C SER A 175 13.45 -5.20 -16.36
N GLN A 176 12.32 -5.70 -16.89
CA GLN A 176 11.67 -5.17 -18.09
C GLN A 176 10.57 -4.14 -17.77
N TRP A 177 10.65 -3.50 -16.63
CA TRP A 177 9.74 -2.43 -16.25
C TRP A 177 9.68 -1.32 -17.30
N ASN A 178 8.47 -0.84 -17.59
CA ASN A 178 8.32 0.33 -18.44
C ASN A 178 8.74 1.60 -17.66
N LYS A 179 9.93 2.14 -17.97
CA LYS A 179 10.53 3.29 -17.28
C LYS A 179 9.70 4.58 -17.38
N ASP A 180 8.81 4.67 -18.35
CA ASP A 180 7.92 5.82 -18.52
C ASP A 180 6.63 5.71 -17.71
N ARG A 181 6.48 4.65 -16.90
CA ARG A 181 5.23 4.32 -16.21
C ARG A 181 5.40 4.01 -14.74
N ILE A 182 4.44 4.49 -13.95
CA ILE A 182 4.18 3.97 -12.61
C ILE A 182 3.08 2.91 -12.67
N ALA A 183 3.06 2.00 -11.71
CA ALA A 183 2.03 0.98 -11.59
C ALA A 183 1.24 1.18 -10.29
N PHE A 184 -0.07 0.92 -10.34
CA PHE A 184 -0.93 0.92 -9.17
C PHE A 184 -0.86 -0.40 -8.42
N LEU A 185 -1.38 -0.43 -7.19
CA LEU A 185 -1.50 -1.61 -6.35
C LEU A 185 -2.83 -2.34 -6.57
N PRO A 186 -2.90 -3.65 -6.32
CA PRO A 186 -1.79 -4.54 -5.94
C PRO A 186 -0.90 -4.91 -7.15
N LEU A 187 0.37 -5.22 -6.88
CA LEU A 187 1.28 -5.80 -7.86
C LEU A 187 1.65 -7.21 -7.41
N MET A 188 1.58 -8.17 -8.33
CA MET A 188 1.93 -9.56 -8.05
C MET A 188 3.22 -9.97 -8.78
N VAL A 189 4.05 -10.73 -8.10
CA VAL A 189 5.29 -11.32 -8.62
C VAL A 189 5.19 -12.84 -8.49
N ASP A 190 5.58 -13.54 -9.56
CA ASP A 190 5.72 -14.99 -9.59
C ASP A 190 7.06 -15.37 -8.95
N GLY A 191 7.04 -15.77 -7.68
CA GLY A 191 8.20 -16.18 -6.92
C GLY A 191 8.65 -17.63 -7.20
N PRO A 192 9.61 -18.16 -6.39
CA PRO A 192 10.13 -19.50 -6.56
C PRO A 192 9.05 -20.55 -6.30
N ASP A 193 9.19 -21.71 -6.96
CA ASP A 193 8.35 -22.91 -6.78
C ASP A 193 6.83 -22.67 -6.91
N GLY A 194 6.44 -21.69 -7.72
CA GLY A 194 5.04 -21.33 -7.95
C GLY A 194 4.44 -20.41 -6.88
N LYS A 195 5.22 -19.97 -5.91
CA LYS A 195 4.80 -19.01 -4.91
C LYS A 195 4.36 -17.69 -5.58
N LYS A 196 3.37 -17.02 -4.98
CA LYS A 196 2.95 -15.67 -5.38
C LYS A 196 3.29 -14.70 -4.28
N ILE A 197 3.86 -13.57 -4.67
CA ILE A 197 4.23 -12.47 -3.78
C ILE A 197 3.43 -11.27 -4.22
N VAL A 198 2.57 -10.73 -3.37
CA VAL A 198 1.75 -9.56 -3.68
C VAL A 198 2.13 -8.40 -2.78
N VAL A 199 2.47 -7.28 -3.42
CA VAL A 199 2.72 -6.00 -2.75
C VAL A 199 1.45 -5.18 -2.76
N THR A 200 1.04 -4.71 -1.58
CA THR A 200 -0.12 -3.82 -1.40
C THR A 200 -0.03 -3.03 -0.09
N GLU A 201 -1.09 -2.37 0.30
CA GLU A 201 -1.19 -1.58 1.52
C GLU A 201 -2.56 -1.72 2.18
N ALA A 202 -2.68 -1.32 3.43
CA ALA A 202 -3.94 -1.24 4.17
C ALA A 202 -3.95 -0.07 5.17
N ASP A 203 -5.15 0.29 5.62
CA ASP A 203 -5.40 1.32 6.63
C ASP A 203 -4.93 2.72 6.18
N ASN A 204 -5.19 3.06 4.93
CA ASN A 204 -4.89 4.37 4.35
C ASN A 204 -5.88 5.41 4.87
N ARG A 205 -5.49 6.14 5.92
CA ARG A 205 -6.26 7.24 6.50
C ARG A 205 -5.43 8.51 6.47
N ASP A 206 -5.98 9.55 5.85
CA ASP A 206 -5.35 10.87 5.75
C ASP A 206 -3.89 10.81 5.25
N TYR A 207 -3.59 9.81 4.43
CA TYR A 207 -2.28 9.56 3.86
C TYR A 207 -2.41 9.09 2.41
N PRO A 208 -1.52 9.50 1.49
CA PRO A 208 -1.61 9.09 0.09
C PRO A 208 -1.34 7.59 -0.09
N CYS A 209 -2.06 6.96 -1.01
CA CYS A 209 -1.65 5.66 -1.51
C CYS A 209 -0.34 5.78 -2.31
N PHE A 210 0.45 4.71 -2.35
CA PHE A 210 1.65 4.70 -3.16
C PHE A 210 1.45 3.95 -4.48
N TYR A 211 2.27 4.33 -5.45
CA TYR A 211 2.44 3.65 -6.72
C TYR A 211 3.81 2.99 -6.73
N LEU A 212 3.98 1.98 -7.56
CA LEU A 212 5.27 1.31 -7.74
C LEU A 212 5.99 1.83 -8.97
N TYR A 213 7.31 1.88 -8.86
CA TYR A 213 8.21 2.27 -9.93
C TYR A 213 9.54 1.51 -9.84
N ASN A 214 10.08 1.16 -10.99
CA ASN A 214 11.45 0.66 -11.11
C ASN A 214 12.25 1.66 -11.93
N GLY A 215 12.92 2.60 -11.27
CA GLY A 215 13.75 3.63 -11.91
C GLY A 215 15.15 3.17 -12.29
N GLU A 216 15.60 2.07 -11.67
CA GLU A 216 16.89 1.46 -11.91
C GLU A 216 16.76 0.22 -12.82
N ASP A 217 17.86 -0.26 -13.35
CA ASP A 217 17.86 -1.54 -14.04
C ASP A 217 17.96 -2.66 -13.01
N GLY A 218 17.01 -3.59 -13.04
CA GLY A 218 17.01 -4.73 -12.13
C GLY A 218 15.64 -5.02 -11.51
N LYS A 219 15.68 -5.66 -10.36
CA LYS A 219 14.56 -6.29 -9.67
C LYS A 219 13.98 -5.48 -8.50
N ASN A 220 14.43 -4.23 -8.31
CA ASN A 220 13.98 -3.38 -7.22
C ASN A 220 12.75 -2.57 -7.63
N LEU A 221 11.74 -2.60 -6.78
CA LEU A 221 10.60 -1.69 -6.87
C LEU A 221 10.63 -0.69 -5.73
N SER A 222 10.34 0.57 -6.05
CA SER A 222 10.23 1.64 -5.07
C SER A 222 8.81 2.24 -5.07
N GLY A 223 8.35 2.66 -3.90
CA GLY A 223 7.11 3.42 -3.76
C GLY A 223 7.28 4.86 -4.21
N ARG A 224 6.29 5.37 -4.93
CA ARG A 224 6.14 6.79 -5.26
C ARG A 224 4.80 7.29 -4.78
N PHE A 225 4.78 8.49 -4.24
CA PHE A 225 3.60 9.09 -3.63
C PHE A 225 3.20 10.36 -4.36
N PRO A 226 1.89 10.61 -4.60
CA PRO A 226 1.42 11.92 -5.01
C PRO A 226 1.65 12.92 -3.88
N ALA A 227 2.09 14.12 -4.23
CA ALA A 227 2.19 15.22 -3.29
C ALA A 227 0.81 15.82 -2.97
N VAL A 228 0.69 16.47 -1.82
CA VAL A 228 -0.55 17.14 -1.41
C VAL A 228 -0.93 18.21 -2.42
N PRO A 229 -2.15 18.22 -2.97
CA PRO A 229 -2.63 19.29 -3.83
C PRO A 229 -2.58 20.65 -3.12
N LYS A 230 -2.04 21.66 -3.81
CA LYS A 230 -2.01 23.06 -3.34
C LYS A 230 -3.07 23.90 -4.02
N ASP A 231 -3.00 23.99 -5.33
CA ASP A 231 -3.95 24.71 -6.13
C ASP A 231 -4.79 23.75 -6.96
N VAL A 232 -6.10 23.86 -6.84
CA VAL A 232 -7.05 23.02 -7.56
C VAL A 232 -8.14 23.88 -8.18
N LYS A 233 -8.63 23.47 -9.36
CA LYS A 233 -9.76 24.12 -10.00
C LYS A 233 -10.76 23.10 -10.53
N GLN A 234 -12.02 23.50 -10.60
CA GLN A 234 -13.02 22.70 -11.29
C GLN A 234 -12.72 22.67 -12.80
N GLY A 235 -12.77 21.48 -13.38
CA GLY A 235 -12.41 21.25 -14.78
C GLY A 235 -12.62 19.82 -15.22
N GLY A 236 -11.79 19.37 -16.17
CA GLY A 236 -11.81 18.01 -16.68
C GLY A 236 -13.06 17.71 -17.51
N HIS A 237 -13.39 16.42 -17.64
CA HIS A 237 -14.53 15.99 -18.44
C HIS A 237 -15.85 16.55 -17.87
N ASN A 238 -16.60 17.27 -18.70
CA ASN A 238 -17.87 17.93 -18.34
C ASN A 238 -17.78 18.83 -17.09
N MET A 239 -16.61 19.37 -16.75
CA MET A 239 -16.40 20.21 -15.54
C MET A 239 -16.74 19.47 -14.22
N LEU A 240 -16.62 18.17 -14.19
CA LEU A 240 -16.97 17.32 -13.02
C LEU A 240 -15.78 16.95 -12.16
N GLN A 241 -14.58 17.38 -12.53
CA GLN A 241 -13.34 17.03 -11.83
C GLN A 241 -12.73 18.24 -11.14
N MET A 242 -12.01 17.96 -10.04
CA MET A 242 -11.10 18.93 -9.44
C MET A 242 -9.69 18.66 -10.00
N VAL A 243 -9.26 19.52 -10.92
CA VAL A 243 -7.95 19.40 -11.57
C VAL A 243 -6.89 20.04 -10.68
N VAL A 244 -5.84 19.27 -10.36
CA VAL A 244 -4.70 19.77 -9.59
C VAL A 244 -3.79 20.56 -10.50
N GLU A 245 -3.54 21.84 -10.16
CA GLU A 245 -2.66 22.74 -10.91
C GLU A 245 -1.26 22.82 -10.32
N SER A 246 -1.16 22.73 -9.00
CA SER A 246 0.13 22.69 -8.29
C SER A 246 0.03 21.83 -7.03
N CYS A 247 1.18 21.36 -6.54
CA CYS A 247 1.28 20.55 -5.34
C CYS A 247 2.22 21.21 -4.33
N GLU A 248 2.05 20.83 -3.07
CA GLU A 248 2.98 21.15 -1.99
C GLU A 248 4.26 20.30 -2.11
N PRO A 249 5.38 20.73 -1.48
CA PRO A 249 6.63 19.94 -1.49
C PRO A 249 6.64 18.81 -0.44
N TYR A 250 5.47 18.23 -0.13
CA TYR A 250 5.31 17.13 0.83
C TYR A 250 4.10 16.26 0.47
N ILE A 251 4.10 15.03 0.97
CA ILE A 251 3.10 14.02 0.62
C ILE A 251 1.95 13.91 1.63
N ALA A 252 2.14 14.35 2.88
CA ALA A 252 1.09 14.30 3.90
C ALA A 252 1.24 15.43 4.94
N ARG A 253 0.10 15.88 5.48
CA ARG A 253 0.01 16.73 6.67
C ARG A 253 -0.39 15.87 7.83
N CYS A 254 0.38 15.93 8.92
CA CYS A 254 0.17 15.11 10.10
C CYS A 254 0.08 15.97 11.35
N GLU A 255 -0.57 15.44 12.39
CA GLU A 255 -0.67 16.09 13.69
C GLU A 255 -0.56 15.04 14.81
N GLY A 256 0.34 15.29 15.75
CA GLY A 256 0.52 14.43 16.93
C GLY A 256 1.03 13.02 16.62
N GLU A 257 0.69 12.08 17.49
CA GLU A 257 1.00 10.67 17.26
C GLU A 257 0.13 10.12 16.13
N MET A 258 0.77 9.45 15.16
CA MET A 258 0.08 8.93 13.98
C MET A 258 0.57 7.53 13.63
N GLU A 259 -0.36 6.64 13.35
CA GLU A 259 -0.10 5.33 12.76
C GLU A 259 -0.20 5.44 11.24
N PHE A 260 0.91 5.21 10.54
CA PHE A 260 0.92 5.25 9.08
C PHE A 260 0.33 3.97 8.48
N PRO A 261 -0.05 3.97 7.19
CA PRO A 261 -0.58 2.79 6.54
C PRO A 261 0.36 1.58 6.61
N TRP A 262 -0.23 0.39 6.63
CA TRP A 262 0.53 -0.85 6.53
C TRP A 262 1.07 -1.06 5.12
N ARG A 263 2.35 -1.40 5.03
CA ARG A 263 2.99 -1.89 3.81
C ARG A 263 2.99 -3.40 3.88
N ILE A 264 2.36 -4.06 2.91
CA ILE A 264 2.04 -5.48 2.95
C ILE A 264 2.82 -6.21 1.87
N VAL A 265 3.39 -7.35 2.25
CA VAL A 265 3.91 -8.37 1.35
C VAL A 265 3.17 -9.67 1.66
N ALA A 266 2.13 -9.96 0.90
CA ALA A 266 1.41 -11.21 1.00
C ALA A 266 2.15 -12.31 0.22
N VAL A 267 2.17 -13.52 0.76
CA VAL A 267 2.86 -14.67 0.19
C VAL A 267 1.91 -15.86 0.14
N SER A 268 1.91 -16.60 -0.94
CA SER A 268 1.17 -17.87 -1.02
C SER A 268 1.97 -18.93 -1.75
N GLU A 269 1.77 -20.18 -1.38
CA GLU A 269 2.39 -21.35 -2.04
C GLU A 269 1.64 -21.73 -3.33
N ARG A 270 0.39 -21.29 -3.49
CA ARG A 270 -0.48 -21.61 -4.64
C ARG A 270 -1.38 -20.42 -4.97
N ASP A 271 -1.75 -20.29 -6.24
CA ASP A 271 -2.60 -19.21 -6.77
C ASP A 271 -3.93 -19.05 -6.00
N VAL A 272 -4.59 -20.17 -5.69
CA VAL A 272 -5.88 -20.16 -4.99
C VAL A 272 -5.80 -19.55 -3.59
N GLN A 273 -4.68 -19.70 -2.90
CA GLN A 273 -4.48 -19.11 -1.58
C GLN A 273 -4.38 -17.59 -1.68
N MET A 274 -3.74 -17.06 -2.73
CA MET A 274 -3.67 -15.62 -2.94
C MET A 274 -5.04 -15.01 -3.24
N ALA A 275 -5.88 -15.70 -4.02
CA ALA A 275 -7.26 -15.26 -4.28
C ALA A 275 -8.12 -15.22 -2.99
N ASP A 276 -7.77 -16.03 -1.99
CA ASP A 276 -8.48 -16.09 -0.70
C ASP A 276 -7.78 -15.33 0.44
N ASN A 277 -6.74 -14.57 0.16
CA ASN A 277 -5.98 -13.80 1.15
C ASN A 277 -6.83 -12.69 1.80
N ASP A 278 -6.73 -12.55 3.12
CA ASP A 278 -7.47 -11.58 3.93
C ASP A 278 -6.57 -10.54 4.62
N MET A 279 -5.29 -10.44 4.26
CA MET A 279 -4.34 -9.59 4.98
C MET A 279 -4.78 -8.11 5.03
N VAL A 280 -5.29 -7.57 3.93
CA VAL A 280 -5.79 -6.18 3.89
C VAL A 280 -6.92 -5.98 4.89
N TYR A 281 -7.87 -6.94 4.97
CA TYR A 281 -8.98 -6.87 5.92
C TYR A 281 -8.51 -6.98 7.38
N ARG A 282 -7.59 -7.88 7.68
CA ARG A 282 -7.02 -8.08 9.03
C ARG A 282 -6.22 -6.87 9.54
N LEU A 283 -5.60 -6.12 8.63
CA LEU A 283 -4.74 -4.98 8.93
C LEU A 283 -5.49 -3.64 8.91
N ALA A 284 -6.65 -3.57 8.29
CA ALA A 284 -7.51 -2.40 8.33
C ALA A 284 -8.00 -2.13 9.76
N ALA A 285 -8.13 -0.87 10.10
CA ALA A 285 -8.74 -0.52 11.38
C ALA A 285 -10.20 -1.02 11.44
N PRO A 286 -10.66 -1.51 12.60
CA PRO A 286 -12.02 -1.97 12.77
C PRO A 286 -13.02 -0.83 12.49
N ALA A 287 -14.21 -1.21 12.04
CA ALA A 287 -15.32 -0.26 11.96
C ALA A 287 -15.62 0.33 13.35
N ASP A 288 -16.01 1.60 13.37
CA ASP A 288 -16.42 2.24 14.60
C ASP A 288 -17.66 1.51 15.19
N PRO A 289 -17.56 0.96 16.41
CA PRO A 289 -18.67 0.22 17.02
C PRO A 289 -19.86 1.11 17.42
N GLU A 290 -19.65 2.41 17.54
CA GLU A 290 -20.71 3.38 17.87
C GLU A 290 -21.53 3.79 16.64
N THR A 291 -21.04 3.51 15.44
CA THR A 291 -21.73 3.83 14.20
C THR A 291 -22.78 2.77 13.85
N ASP A 292 -24.04 3.17 13.69
CA ASP A 292 -25.10 2.29 13.20
C ASP A 292 -24.93 1.99 11.70
N TRP A 293 -24.46 0.79 11.40
CA TRP A 293 -24.28 0.28 10.04
C TRP A 293 -25.48 -0.50 9.51
N SER A 294 -26.60 -0.58 10.25
CA SER A 294 -27.79 -1.39 9.88
C SER A 294 -28.46 -0.97 8.58
N TRP A 295 -28.23 0.28 8.16
CA TRP A 295 -28.74 0.81 6.88
C TRP A 295 -27.95 0.30 5.65
N VAL A 296 -26.72 -0.15 5.83
CA VAL A 296 -25.87 -0.69 4.76
C VAL A 296 -26.36 -2.09 4.40
N LYS A 297 -26.96 -2.24 3.23
CA LYS A 297 -27.48 -3.52 2.76
C LYS A 297 -26.94 -3.82 1.37
N PRO A 298 -26.49 -5.06 1.10
CA PRO A 298 -26.12 -5.47 -0.24
C PRO A 298 -27.37 -5.49 -1.11
N GLY A 299 -27.23 -5.17 -2.39
CA GLY A 299 -28.33 -5.17 -3.32
C GLY A 299 -27.85 -5.04 -4.76
N LYS A 300 -28.80 -5.17 -5.69
CA LYS A 300 -28.56 -4.88 -7.11
C LYS A 300 -28.77 -3.39 -7.34
N VAL A 301 -27.87 -2.80 -8.09
CA VAL A 301 -27.89 -1.38 -8.47
C VAL A 301 -28.11 -1.29 -9.98
N ALA A 302 -29.02 -0.41 -10.41
CA ALA A 302 -29.11 -0.04 -11.82
C ALA A 302 -27.92 0.86 -12.17
N TRP A 303 -27.08 0.39 -13.04
CA TRP A 303 -25.87 1.10 -13.48
C TRP A 303 -25.91 1.30 -15.00
N ASP A 304 -26.23 2.52 -15.40
CA ASP A 304 -26.37 2.94 -16.78
C ASP A 304 -25.05 2.97 -17.56
N TRP A 305 -23.95 3.26 -16.90
CA TRP A 305 -22.62 3.25 -17.50
C TRP A 305 -22.27 1.93 -18.19
N TRP A 306 -22.72 0.79 -17.64
CA TRP A 306 -22.44 -0.54 -18.19
C TRP A 306 -22.93 -0.71 -19.64
N ASN A 307 -23.98 0.00 -20.01
CA ASN A 307 -24.58 -0.03 -21.35
C ASN A 307 -24.21 1.20 -22.18
N ASP A 308 -23.15 1.93 -21.81
CA ASP A 308 -22.78 3.20 -22.46
C ASP A 308 -23.96 4.19 -22.53
N TRP A 309 -24.75 4.23 -21.44
CA TRP A 309 -26.01 4.98 -21.32
C TRP A 309 -27.04 4.70 -22.44
N ASN A 310 -26.89 3.60 -23.19
CA ASN A 310 -27.74 3.28 -24.32
C ASN A 310 -28.81 2.24 -23.95
N ILE A 311 -30.04 2.61 -24.16
CA ILE A 311 -31.20 1.71 -24.17
C ILE A 311 -31.87 1.85 -25.53
N TYR A 312 -32.15 0.73 -26.15
CA TYR A 312 -32.80 0.68 -27.49
C TYR A 312 -34.28 0.32 -27.37
N GLY A 313 -35.07 0.73 -28.36
CA GLY A 313 -36.51 0.40 -28.45
C GLY A 313 -37.37 1.14 -27.43
N VAL A 314 -36.95 2.32 -26.98
CA VAL A 314 -37.72 3.20 -26.11
C VAL A 314 -38.17 4.46 -26.88
N ASP A 315 -39.23 5.10 -26.39
CA ASP A 315 -39.83 6.30 -26.99
C ASP A 315 -39.28 7.62 -26.39
N PHE A 316 -38.21 7.54 -25.61
CA PHE A 316 -37.52 8.68 -25.03
C PHE A 316 -36.02 8.65 -25.35
N ARG A 317 -35.34 9.77 -25.19
CA ARG A 317 -33.89 9.85 -25.35
C ARG A 317 -33.19 9.18 -24.16
N ALA A 318 -32.56 8.03 -24.40
CA ALA A 318 -31.72 7.35 -23.39
C ALA A 318 -30.50 8.21 -23.01
N GLY A 319 -30.07 8.10 -21.77
CA GLY A 319 -28.93 8.86 -21.20
C GLY A 319 -29.05 8.98 -19.68
N ILE A 320 -28.32 9.93 -19.11
CA ILE A 320 -28.37 10.24 -17.67
C ILE A 320 -29.61 11.09 -17.39
N ASN A 321 -30.77 10.43 -17.29
CA ASN A 321 -32.03 11.09 -17.00
C ASN A 321 -33.03 10.15 -16.30
N ASN A 322 -34.08 10.74 -15.72
CA ASN A 322 -35.06 10.01 -14.91
C ASN A 322 -35.80 8.93 -15.70
N ASP A 323 -36.08 9.14 -16.99
CA ASP A 323 -36.84 8.18 -17.80
C ASP A 323 -36.00 6.92 -18.05
N THR A 324 -34.68 7.08 -18.32
CA THR A 324 -33.73 5.97 -18.41
C THR A 324 -33.68 5.17 -17.11
N TYR A 325 -33.52 5.82 -15.96
CA TYR A 325 -33.44 5.12 -14.69
C TYR A 325 -34.73 4.43 -14.29
N LYS A 326 -35.90 5.06 -14.52
CA LYS A 326 -37.21 4.43 -14.29
C LYS A 326 -37.40 3.20 -15.18
N TYR A 327 -36.97 3.27 -16.44
CA TYR A 327 -37.02 2.14 -17.36
C TYR A 327 -36.12 1.00 -16.87
N CYS A 328 -34.85 1.30 -16.48
CA CYS A 328 -33.92 0.32 -15.93
C CYS A 328 -34.48 -0.38 -14.69
N GLN A 329 -35.04 0.38 -13.76
CA GLN A 329 -35.68 -0.16 -12.56
C GLN A 329 -36.87 -1.06 -12.87
N ARG A 330 -37.75 -0.62 -13.77
CA ARG A 330 -38.99 -1.35 -14.13
C ARG A 330 -38.70 -2.66 -14.84
N TYR A 331 -37.75 -2.66 -15.76
CA TYR A 331 -37.49 -3.82 -16.62
C TYR A 331 -36.23 -4.60 -16.27
N ARG A 332 -35.49 -4.18 -15.26
CA ARG A 332 -34.24 -4.81 -14.80
C ARG A 332 -33.22 -5.03 -15.94
N VAL A 333 -33.19 -4.15 -16.93
CA VAL A 333 -32.33 -4.29 -18.11
C VAL A 333 -30.96 -3.67 -17.97
N CYS A 334 -30.73 -2.80 -16.96
CA CYS A 334 -29.46 -2.15 -16.68
C CYS A 334 -28.66 -2.87 -15.58
N TYR A 335 -28.96 -4.16 -15.34
CA TYR A 335 -28.18 -4.97 -14.41
C TYR A 335 -27.16 -5.82 -15.16
N PRO A 336 -25.91 -5.91 -14.72
CA PRO A 336 -25.00 -6.93 -15.20
C PRO A 336 -25.59 -8.31 -14.86
N ARG A 337 -25.57 -9.22 -15.83
CA ARG A 337 -26.03 -10.62 -15.67
C ARG A 337 -25.00 -11.41 -14.90
#